data_ed645d085788eb1a4c29d97b82eb28d2
#
_entry.id   ed645d085788eb1a4c29d97b82eb28d2
#
_cell.length_a   1.000
_cell.length_b   1.000
_cell.length_c   1.000
_cell.angle_alpha   90.00
_cell.angle_beta   90.00
_cell.angle_gamma   90.00
#
_symmetry.space_group_name_H-M   'P 1'
#
loop_
_entity.id
_entity.type
_entity.pdbx_description
1 polymer ?
#
loop_
_entity_poly.entity_id
_entity_poly.type
_entity_poly.pdbx_seq_one_letter_code
_entity_poly.pdbx_strand_id
1 'polypeptide(L)'
;RNGSGRHRTYTRWTQTGDPVKVEPAPLNRKLFEQQVIGRKLYLNPQLRLSDLMELFNTNRSYLSGFINETYGCGFNGYINRLRLREFERLMNLPSNRKKAATKLYAKAGFPNYQTYLRIKKKVYNQES
;
A
#
# COMPACT_ATOMS: atom_id res chain seq x y z
N ARG A 1 15.99 -12.36 -14.36
CA ARG A 1 15.24 -12.16 -14.65
C ARG A 1 15.03 -11.25 -15.16
N ASN A 2 15.10 -11.27 -15.52
CA ASN A 2 15.03 -10.23 -16.00
C ASN A 2 13.75 -9.66 -16.09
N GLY A 3 13.51 -8.54 -16.41
CA GLY A 3 12.27 -7.84 -16.40
C GLY A 3 11.28 -8.23 -17.45
N SER A 4 11.49 -9.36 -18.09
CA SER A 4 10.67 -9.69 -19.24
C SER A 4 9.20 -9.83 -18.92
N GLY A 5 8.85 -10.21 -17.68
CA GLY A 5 7.45 -10.35 -17.30
C GLY A 5 6.74 -9.06 -17.01
N ARG A 6 7.48 -7.97 -16.90
CA ARG A 6 6.91 -6.70 -16.44
C ARG A 6 6.06 -6.01 -17.49
N HIS A 7 6.29 -6.31 -18.76
CA HIS A 7 5.61 -5.64 -19.84
C HIS A 7 4.70 -6.56 -20.62
N ARG A 8 4.29 -7.66 -19.97
CA ARG A 8 3.35 -8.56 -20.63
C ARG A 8 2.00 -7.93 -20.75
N THR A 9 1.40 -8.10 -21.92
CA THR A 9 0.02 -7.71 -22.09
C THR A 9 -0.89 -8.69 -21.36
N TYR A 10 -2.07 -8.23 -21.00
CA TYR A 10 -3.09 -9.08 -20.41
C TYR A 10 -4.44 -8.68 -20.96
N THR A 11 -5.42 -9.57 -20.84
CA THR A 11 -6.75 -9.31 -21.34
C THR A 11 -7.56 -8.59 -20.26
N ARG A 12 -8.19 -7.52 -20.65
CA ARG A 12 -9.08 -6.75 -19.78
C ARG A 12 -10.44 -6.70 -20.46
N TRP A 13 -11.49 -6.84 -19.69
CA TRP A 13 -12.84 -6.85 -20.22
C TRP A 13 -13.47 -5.48 -20.06
N THR A 14 -14.00 -4.94 -21.16
CA THR A 14 -14.65 -3.65 -21.14
C THR A 14 -16.07 -3.80 -20.56
N GLN A 15 -16.71 -2.66 -20.32
CA GLN A 15 -18.09 -2.68 -19.82
C GLN A 15 -19.07 -3.30 -20.79
N THR A 16 -18.73 -3.28 -22.07
CA THR A 16 -19.56 -3.90 -23.11
C THR A 16 -19.28 -5.38 -23.28
N GLY A 17 -18.31 -5.92 -22.53
CA GLY A 17 -17.96 -7.34 -22.60
C GLY A 17 -16.91 -7.68 -23.62
N ASP A 18 -16.34 -6.70 -24.31
CA ASP A 18 -15.33 -6.95 -25.33
C ASP A 18 -13.95 -7.11 -24.70
N PRO A 19 -13.16 -8.09 -25.17
CA PRO A 19 -11.81 -8.25 -24.66
C PRO A 19 -10.86 -7.21 -25.26
N VAL A 20 -9.97 -6.70 -24.44
CA VAL A 20 -8.97 -5.72 -24.86
C VAL A 20 -7.61 -6.17 -24.35
N LYS A 21 -6.62 -6.16 -25.23
CA LYS A 21 -5.24 -6.41 -24.81
C LYS A 21 -4.67 -5.14 -24.23
N VAL A 22 -4.15 -5.25 -23.01
CA VAL A 22 -3.64 -4.09 -22.28
C VAL A 22 -2.22 -4.35 -21.88
N GLU A 23 -1.33 -3.39 -22.12
CA GLU A 23 0.00 -3.44 -21.55
C GLU A 23 -0.04 -2.75 -20.19
N PRO A 24 0.59 -3.35 -19.16
CA PRO A 24 0.65 -2.68 -17.86
C PRO A 24 1.34 -1.33 -18.01
N ALA A 25 0.77 -0.32 -17.37
CA ALA A 25 1.40 0.99 -17.34
C ALA A 25 2.76 0.88 -16.64
N PRO A 26 3.83 1.48 -17.20
CA PRO A 26 5.12 1.44 -16.53
C PRO A 26 5.05 2.17 -15.20
N LEU A 27 5.44 1.48 -14.14
CA LEU A 27 5.46 2.04 -12.81
C LEU A 27 6.86 2.44 -12.43
N ASN A 28 6.97 3.56 -11.75
CA ASN A 28 8.20 3.94 -11.10
C ASN A 28 7.86 4.43 -9.70
N ARG A 29 8.87 4.53 -8.87
CA ARG A 29 8.69 4.89 -7.48
C ARG A 29 7.96 6.23 -7.31
N LYS A 30 8.32 7.20 -8.14
CA LYS A 30 7.72 8.53 -8.05
C LYS A 30 6.21 8.50 -8.31
N LEU A 31 5.80 7.84 -9.40
CA LEU A 31 4.37 7.75 -9.73
C LEU A 31 3.61 6.97 -8.67
N PHE A 32 4.20 5.86 -8.23
CA PHE A 32 3.55 5.03 -7.22
C PHE A 32 3.32 5.81 -5.93
N GLU A 33 4.35 6.52 -5.46
CA GLU A 33 4.26 7.26 -4.20
C GLU A 33 3.39 8.49 -4.31
N GLN A 34 3.32 9.12 -5.48
CA GLN A 34 2.41 10.24 -5.68
C GLN A 34 0.96 9.83 -5.40
N GLN A 35 0.60 8.60 -5.78
CA GLN A 35 -0.75 8.11 -5.55
C GLN A 35 -0.92 7.56 -4.15
N VAL A 36 -0.06 6.64 -3.75
CA VAL A 36 -0.25 5.93 -2.48
C VAL A 36 0.02 6.83 -1.29
N ILE A 37 1.11 7.59 -1.32
CA ILE A 37 1.48 8.48 -0.22
C ILE A 37 0.86 9.85 -0.40
N GLY A 38 0.98 10.42 -1.59
CA GLY A 38 0.48 11.77 -1.86
C GLY A 38 -1.01 11.91 -1.62
N ARG A 39 -1.80 10.94 -2.03
CA ARG A 39 -3.24 10.94 -1.82
C ARG A 39 -3.63 10.22 -0.53
N LYS A 40 -2.63 9.75 0.23
CA LYS A 40 -2.84 9.10 1.53
C LYS A 40 -3.78 7.91 1.45
N LEU A 41 -3.64 7.11 0.39
CA LEU A 41 -4.51 5.95 0.19
C LEU A 41 -4.34 4.93 1.31
N TYR A 42 -3.16 4.88 1.93
CA TYR A 42 -2.90 3.96 3.03
C TYR A 42 -3.74 4.25 4.27
N LEU A 43 -4.36 5.43 4.35
CA LEU A 43 -5.25 5.75 5.47
C LEU A 43 -6.61 5.08 5.35
N ASN A 44 -6.93 4.54 4.18
CA ASN A 44 -8.15 3.74 4.01
C ASN A 44 -7.89 2.35 4.57
N PRO A 45 -8.59 1.96 5.66
CA PRO A 45 -8.33 0.66 6.29
C PRO A 45 -8.71 -0.53 5.39
N GLN A 46 -9.49 -0.29 4.36
CA GLN A 46 -9.92 -1.34 3.45
C GLN A 46 -9.14 -1.36 2.14
N LEU A 47 -8.05 -0.61 2.05
CA LEU A 47 -7.23 -0.59 0.85
C LEU A 47 -6.68 -1.97 0.54
N ARG A 48 -6.86 -2.42 -0.68
CA ARG A 48 -6.39 -3.73 -1.16
C ARG A 48 -5.46 -3.56 -2.34
N LEU A 49 -4.67 -4.59 -2.58
CA LEU A 49 -3.82 -4.61 -3.76
C LEU A 49 -4.63 -4.45 -5.04
N SER A 50 -5.84 -5.05 -5.07
CA SER A 50 -6.70 -4.94 -6.25
C SER A 50 -7.09 -3.50 -6.55
N ASP A 51 -7.23 -2.66 -5.52
CA ASP A 51 -7.52 -1.24 -5.73
C ASP A 51 -6.39 -0.56 -6.49
N LEU A 52 -5.15 -0.89 -6.14
CA LEU A 52 -3.99 -0.33 -6.82
C LEU A 52 -3.80 -0.90 -8.21
N MET A 53 -4.14 -2.18 -8.40
CA MET A 53 -4.11 -2.76 -9.72
C MET A 53 -5.01 -1.99 -10.67
N GLU A 54 -6.19 -1.63 -10.19
CA GLU A 54 -7.15 -0.87 -10.97
C GLU A 54 -6.66 0.57 -11.19
N LEU A 55 -6.17 1.19 -10.13
CA LEU A 55 -5.68 2.57 -10.21
C LEU A 55 -4.55 2.72 -11.22
N PHE A 56 -3.59 1.78 -11.20
CA PHE A 56 -2.42 1.83 -12.08
C PHE A 56 -2.61 1.07 -13.38
N ASN A 57 -3.82 0.53 -13.60
CA ASN A 57 -4.15 -0.22 -14.81
C ASN A 57 -3.13 -1.32 -15.09
N THR A 58 -2.93 -2.18 -14.11
CA THR A 58 -1.91 -3.23 -14.18
C THR A 58 -2.45 -4.52 -13.59
N ASN A 59 -1.64 -5.57 -13.59
CA ASN A 59 -2.03 -6.85 -13.04
C ASN A 59 -1.27 -7.14 -11.73
N ARG A 60 -1.73 -8.20 -11.05
CA ARG A 60 -1.20 -8.54 -9.74
C ARG A 60 0.29 -8.87 -9.77
N SER A 61 0.71 -9.68 -10.73
CA SER A 61 2.11 -10.11 -10.79
C SER A 61 3.06 -8.93 -10.99
N TYR A 62 2.71 -8.03 -11.90
CA TYR A 62 3.53 -6.87 -12.18
C TYR A 62 3.60 -5.96 -10.96
N LEU A 63 2.44 -5.67 -10.35
CA LEU A 63 2.39 -4.75 -9.22
C LEU A 63 3.09 -5.33 -7.99
N SER A 64 2.84 -6.61 -7.68
CA SER A 64 3.51 -7.26 -6.56
C SER A 64 5.03 -7.28 -6.76
N GLY A 65 5.47 -7.57 -7.97
CA GLY A 65 6.89 -7.56 -8.29
C GLY A 65 7.49 -6.18 -8.11
N PHE A 66 6.79 -5.15 -8.58
CA PHE A 66 7.25 -3.78 -8.43
C PHE A 66 7.43 -3.42 -6.94
N ILE A 67 6.43 -3.73 -6.12
CA ILE A 67 6.49 -3.40 -4.70
C ILE A 67 7.63 -4.14 -4.00
N ASN A 68 7.78 -5.43 -4.29
CA ASN A 68 8.85 -6.21 -3.68
C ASN A 68 10.22 -5.71 -4.10
N GLU A 69 10.41 -5.39 -5.37
CA GLU A 69 11.70 -4.93 -5.86
C GLU A 69 12.03 -3.53 -5.34
N THR A 70 11.03 -2.69 -5.25
CA THR A 70 11.24 -1.29 -4.86
C THR A 70 11.40 -1.11 -3.37
N TYR A 71 10.61 -1.84 -2.58
CA TYR A 71 10.54 -1.62 -1.14
C TYR A 71 11.00 -2.79 -0.30
N GLY A 72 11.32 -3.91 -0.92
CA GLY A 72 11.83 -5.08 -0.19
C GLY A 72 10.80 -5.81 0.63
N CYS A 73 9.52 -5.58 0.38
CA CYS A 73 8.45 -6.24 1.13
C CYS A 73 7.20 -6.30 0.28
N GLY A 74 6.20 -7.07 0.73
CA GLY A 74 4.95 -7.15 0.02
C GLY A 74 4.05 -5.96 0.27
N PHE A 75 2.90 -5.97 -0.40
CA PHE A 75 1.93 -4.88 -0.30
C PHE A 75 1.51 -4.60 1.14
N ASN A 76 1.12 -5.66 1.87
CA ASN A 76 0.64 -5.47 3.24
C ASN A 76 1.74 -4.90 4.14
N GLY A 77 2.96 -5.41 4.00
CA GLY A 77 4.09 -4.90 4.78
C GLY A 77 4.37 -3.45 4.49
N TYR A 78 4.32 -3.08 3.22
CA TYR A 78 4.57 -1.71 2.81
C TYR A 78 3.50 -0.76 3.37
N ILE A 79 2.23 -1.11 3.19
CA ILE A 79 1.12 -0.27 3.65
C ILE A 79 1.13 -0.14 5.17
N ASN A 80 1.40 -1.25 5.87
CA ASN A 80 1.43 -1.21 7.33
C ASN A 80 2.56 -0.35 7.86
N ARG A 81 3.70 -0.31 7.17
CA ARG A 81 4.79 0.58 7.55
C ARG A 81 4.39 2.05 7.41
N LEU A 82 3.67 2.38 6.33
CA LEU A 82 3.18 3.74 6.15
C LEU A 82 2.20 4.12 7.25
N ARG A 83 1.30 3.19 7.59
CA ARG A 83 0.33 3.42 8.66
C ARG A 83 1.00 3.61 10.00
N LEU A 84 2.00 2.79 10.29
CA LEU A 84 2.72 2.90 11.56
C LEU A 84 3.45 4.24 11.65
N ARG A 85 4.07 4.67 10.55
CA ARG A 85 4.74 5.95 10.51
C ARG A 85 3.77 7.11 10.74
N GLU A 86 2.59 7.02 10.14
CA GLU A 86 1.57 8.05 10.36
C GLU A 86 1.07 8.02 11.80
N PHE A 87 0.91 6.83 12.36
CA PHE A 87 0.50 6.70 13.77
C PHE A 87 1.52 7.40 14.68
N GLU A 88 2.81 7.17 14.43
CA GLU A 88 3.85 7.80 15.24
C GLU A 88 3.84 9.32 15.09
N ARG A 89 3.60 9.79 13.87
CA ARG A 89 3.48 11.23 13.64
C ARG A 89 2.31 11.81 14.44
N LEU A 90 1.17 11.12 14.42
CA LEU A 90 0.00 11.57 15.17
C LEU A 90 0.24 11.59 16.67
N MET A 91 0.94 10.58 17.19
CA MET A 91 1.23 10.52 18.61
C MET A 91 2.13 11.67 19.07
N ASN A 92 2.96 12.17 18.17
CA ASN A 92 3.89 13.25 18.51
C ASN A 92 3.31 14.65 18.36
N LEU A 93 2.07 14.76 17.85
CA LEU A 93 1.43 16.07 17.74
C LEU A 93 1.01 16.56 19.12
N PRO A 94 1.27 17.85 19.45
CA PRO A 94 0.86 18.39 20.75
C PRO A 94 -0.63 18.26 21.02
N SER A 95 -1.46 18.39 19.99
CA SER A 95 -2.91 18.25 20.14
C SER A 95 -3.34 16.85 20.52
N ASN A 96 -2.48 15.85 20.31
CA ASN A 96 -2.78 14.46 20.63
C ASN A 96 -2.06 13.97 21.88
N ARG A 97 -1.39 14.86 22.60
CA ARG A 97 -0.52 14.46 23.70
C ARG A 97 -1.22 13.59 24.74
N LYS A 98 -2.49 13.86 25.00
CA LYS A 98 -3.25 13.12 26.03
C LYS A 98 -4.11 12.01 25.46
N LYS A 99 -4.05 11.79 24.15
CA LYS A 99 -4.87 10.76 23.54
C LYS A 99 -4.14 9.43 23.56
N ALA A 100 -4.88 8.37 23.92
CA ALA A 100 -4.32 7.04 23.94
C ALA A 100 -4.21 6.46 22.53
N ALA A 101 -3.34 5.46 22.38
CA ALA A 101 -3.18 4.76 21.11
C ALA A 101 -4.52 4.20 20.61
N THR A 102 -5.38 3.78 21.56
CA THR A 102 -6.70 3.25 21.23
C THR A 102 -7.62 4.28 20.58
N LYS A 103 -7.22 5.54 20.57
CA LYS A 103 -8.00 6.60 19.93
C LYS A 103 -7.40 7.04 18.61
N LEU A 104 -6.14 6.70 18.34
CA LEU A 104 -5.43 7.22 17.16
C LEU A 104 -5.19 6.21 16.06
N TYR A 105 -5.28 4.90 16.35
CA TYR A 105 -4.94 3.90 15.37
C TYR A 105 -5.79 4.01 14.09
N ALA A 106 -7.07 4.35 14.24
CA ALA A 106 -7.97 4.45 13.09
C ALA A 106 -7.60 5.61 12.18
N LYS A 107 -7.11 6.71 12.75
CA LYS A 107 -6.69 7.86 11.96
C LYS A 107 -5.46 7.56 11.13
N ALA A 108 -4.68 6.57 11.54
CA ALA A 108 -3.50 6.12 10.79
C ALA A 108 -3.84 5.05 9.74
N GLY A 109 -5.10 4.65 9.65
CA GLY A 109 -5.55 3.70 8.64
C GLY A 109 -5.63 2.26 9.10
N PHE A 110 -5.29 1.95 10.35
CA PHE A 110 -5.39 0.59 10.85
C PHE A 110 -6.86 0.19 11.00
N PRO A 111 -7.23 -1.00 10.52
CA PRO A 111 -8.64 -1.42 10.58
C PRO A 111 -9.14 -1.69 12.00
N ASN A 112 -8.23 -2.07 12.91
CA ASN A 112 -8.59 -2.27 14.31
C ASN A 112 -7.34 -2.16 15.16
N TYR A 113 -7.53 -2.05 16.46
CA TYR A 113 -6.41 -1.84 17.39
C TYR A 113 -5.49 -3.06 17.45
N GLN A 114 -6.06 -4.26 17.34
CA GLN A 114 -5.26 -5.49 17.39
C GLN A 114 -4.27 -5.55 16.21
N THR A 115 -4.71 -5.11 15.02
CA THR A 115 -3.82 -5.06 13.87
C THR A 115 -2.67 -4.10 14.14
N TYR A 116 -2.95 -2.94 14.71
CA TYR A 116 -1.90 -1.98 15.05
C TYR A 116 -0.88 -2.61 16.01
N LEU A 117 -1.35 -3.25 17.06
CA LEU A 117 -0.45 -3.87 18.04
C LEU A 117 0.42 -4.94 17.40
N ARG A 118 -0.16 -5.77 16.55
CA ARG A 118 0.57 -6.84 15.88
C ARG A 118 1.67 -6.26 14.97
N ILE A 119 1.33 -5.24 14.22
CA ILE A 119 2.29 -4.62 13.30
C ILE A 119 3.39 -3.91 14.08
N LYS A 120 3.03 -3.18 15.12
CA LYS A 120 4.01 -2.49 15.95
C LYS A 120 5.03 -3.48 16.52
N LYS A 121 4.54 -4.59 17.07
CA LYS A 121 5.43 -5.59 17.64
C LYS A 121 6.34 -6.20 16.60
N LYS A 122 5.80 -6.52 15.43
CA LYS A 122 6.58 -7.11 14.35
C LYS A 122 7.69 -6.18 13.87
N VAL A 123 7.37 -4.91 13.68
CA VAL A 123 8.35 -3.95 13.17
C VAL A 123 9.45 -3.71 14.21
N TYR A 124 9.09 -3.51 15.47
CA TYR A 124 10.10 -3.26 16.50
C TYR A 124 10.99 -4.48 16.73
N ASN A 125 10.43 -5.68 16.65
CA ASN A 125 11.24 -6.88 16.80
C ASN A 125 12.24 -7.03 15.66
N GLN A 126 11.88 -6.63 14.45
CA GLN A 126 12.78 -6.71 13.32
C GLN A 126 13.89 -5.67 13.39
N GLU A 127 13.64 -4.54 14.03
CA GLU A 127 14.61 -3.47 14.14
C GLU A 127 15.60 -3.69 15.28
N SER A 128 15.23 -4.53 16.24
CA SER A 128 16.12 -4.82 17.34
C SER A 128 16.98 -6.05 17.04
#